data_53458af9e8ff48323ae939fd25d8be46
#
_entry.id   53458af9e8ff48323ae939fd25d8be46
#
_cell.length_a   1.000
_cell.length_b   1.000
_cell.length_c   1.000
_cell.angle_alpha   90.00
_cell.angle_beta   90.00
_cell.angle_gamma   90.00
#
_symmetry.space_group_name_H-M   'P 1'
#
loop_
_entity.id
_entity.type
_entity.pdbx_description
1 polymer ?
#
loop_
_entity_poly.entity_id
_entity_poly.type
_entity_poly.pdbx_seq_one_letter_code
_entity_poly.pdbx_strand_id
1 'polypeptide(L)'
;QPGHDVLVVKSVQLSADRKSLFLEIPQLLPCHQLHLHAALPGLVSQDFYLTLHRLGPAFTAFPGYQAIAKILPGQPVSTAPGILPSPYEKGTAGRPIKLQPTAGLQFAQKELHAKSGELLSLTFENNDLIPHNWVLGKTGTLEKISDLADRSLADPGALSQSYVPQIPEVLAFTRLVDPNHSTTIHFQAPPE
;
A
#
# COMPACT_ATOMS: atom_id res chain seq x y z
N GLN A 1 0.00 17.95 10.44
CA GLN A 1 0.64 16.66 10.74
C GLN A 1 0.80 15.91 9.44
N PRO A 2 1.99 15.43 9.08
CA PRO A 2 2.19 14.62 7.89
C PRO A 2 1.48 13.27 8.06
N GLY A 3 0.85 12.77 7.01
CA GLY A 3 0.38 11.39 6.92
C GLY A 3 -1.11 11.15 7.18
N HIS A 4 -1.97 12.13 7.00
CA HIS A 4 -3.41 11.91 7.07
C HIS A 4 -4.08 12.24 5.73
N ASP A 5 -4.56 11.21 5.04
CA ASP A 5 -5.44 11.40 3.89
C ASP A 5 -6.84 11.74 4.39
N VAL A 6 -7.32 12.91 4.03
CA VAL A 6 -8.69 13.34 4.38
C VAL A 6 -9.67 12.59 3.49
N LEU A 7 -10.52 11.77 4.10
CA LEU A 7 -11.61 11.10 3.41
C LEU A 7 -12.85 11.97 3.39
N VAL A 8 -13.45 12.11 2.22
CA VAL A 8 -14.69 12.88 2.06
C VAL A 8 -15.87 12.02 2.51
N VAL A 9 -16.59 12.50 3.51
CA VAL A 9 -17.92 11.99 3.87
C VAL A 9 -18.93 12.61 2.91
N LYS A 10 -19.44 11.82 1.95
CA LYS A 10 -20.37 12.29 0.92
C LYS A 10 -21.76 12.56 1.48
N SER A 11 -22.21 11.70 2.39
CA SER A 11 -23.50 11.89 3.07
C SER A 11 -23.47 11.29 4.48
N VAL A 12 -24.30 11.87 5.35
CA VAL A 12 -24.51 11.43 6.73
C VAL A 12 -26.01 11.23 6.91
N GLN A 13 -26.44 10.06 7.35
CA GLN A 13 -27.86 9.79 7.60
C GLN A 13 -28.06 9.12 8.95
N LEU A 14 -29.05 9.62 9.68
CA LEU A 14 -29.49 9.04 10.94
C LEU A 14 -30.59 8.02 10.68
N SER A 15 -30.47 6.84 11.30
CA SER A 15 -31.51 5.81 11.23
C SER A 15 -32.84 6.28 11.82
N ALA A 16 -33.95 5.66 11.41
CA ALA A 16 -35.29 6.03 11.87
C ALA A 16 -35.45 5.91 13.41
N ASP A 17 -34.76 4.95 14.03
CA ASP A 17 -34.74 4.75 15.47
C ASP A 17 -33.75 5.68 16.21
N ARG A 18 -33.03 6.53 15.44
CA ARG A 18 -32.04 7.49 15.94
C ARG A 18 -30.89 6.89 16.75
N LYS A 19 -30.60 5.60 16.57
CA LYS A 19 -29.53 4.89 17.30
C LYS A 19 -28.30 4.59 16.45
N SER A 20 -28.41 4.77 15.13
CA SER A 20 -27.33 4.50 14.21
C SER A 20 -27.11 5.65 13.25
N LEU A 21 -25.86 5.95 12.97
CA LEU A 21 -25.45 6.94 11.99
C LEU A 21 -24.79 6.25 10.81
N PHE A 22 -25.32 6.48 9.63
CA PHE A 22 -24.74 5.99 8.39
C PHE A 22 -23.84 7.07 7.79
N LEU A 23 -22.62 6.70 7.44
CA LEU A 23 -21.65 7.55 6.74
C LEU A 23 -21.35 6.96 5.37
N GLU A 24 -21.58 7.75 4.33
CA GLU A 24 -21.18 7.36 2.98
C GLU A 24 -19.78 7.92 2.68
N ILE A 25 -18.80 7.02 2.64
CA ILE A 25 -17.40 7.34 2.37
C ILE A 25 -16.94 6.54 1.15
N PRO A 26 -17.07 7.10 -0.08
CA PRO A 26 -16.80 6.36 -1.32
C PRO A 26 -15.39 5.81 -1.44
N GLN A 27 -14.42 6.54 -0.89
CA GLN A 27 -12.99 6.21 -0.96
C GLN A 27 -12.49 5.43 0.26
N LEU A 28 -13.41 4.90 1.09
CA LEU A 28 -13.01 4.10 2.25
C LEU A 28 -12.31 2.82 1.78
N LEU A 29 -11.12 2.61 2.26
CA LEU A 29 -10.28 1.42 2.02
C LEU A 29 -9.87 0.79 3.36
N PRO A 30 -9.46 -0.48 3.38
CA PRO A 30 -8.79 -1.04 4.53
C PRO A 30 -7.59 -0.18 4.93
N CYS A 31 -7.47 0.12 6.22
CA CYS A 31 -6.41 0.95 6.75
C CYS A 31 -6.08 0.58 8.19
N HIS A 32 -4.86 0.84 8.61
CA HIS A 32 -4.41 0.57 9.98
C HIS A 32 -5.07 1.48 11.01
N GLN A 33 -5.32 2.73 10.63
CA GLN A 33 -5.96 3.69 11.49
C GLN A 33 -6.85 4.62 10.68
N LEU A 34 -8.15 4.56 10.96
CA LEU A 34 -9.13 5.54 10.55
C LEU A 34 -9.45 6.41 11.75
N HIS A 35 -9.24 7.71 11.64
CA HIS A 35 -9.65 8.68 12.62
C HIS A 35 -10.97 9.33 12.16
N LEU A 36 -12.00 9.21 12.96
CA LEU A 36 -13.29 9.86 12.76
C LEU A 36 -13.51 10.88 13.86
N HIS A 37 -13.55 12.14 13.49
CA HIS A 37 -13.92 13.25 14.39
C HIS A 37 -15.40 13.60 14.19
N ALA A 38 -16.23 13.40 15.21
CA ALA A 38 -17.64 13.72 15.18
C ALA A 38 -17.93 14.97 16.02
N ALA A 39 -18.28 16.07 15.37
CA ALA A 39 -18.74 17.30 16.01
C ALA A 39 -20.21 17.53 15.69
N LEU A 40 -21.08 17.34 16.66
CA LEU A 40 -22.51 17.55 16.52
C LEU A 40 -22.95 18.80 17.31
N PRO A 41 -23.82 19.65 16.74
CA PRO A 41 -24.30 20.83 17.44
C PRO A 41 -24.91 20.50 18.80
N GLY A 42 -24.43 21.16 19.86
CA GLY A 42 -24.92 20.96 21.22
C GLY A 42 -24.40 19.73 21.96
N LEU A 43 -23.49 18.96 21.35
CA LEU A 43 -22.82 17.82 21.97
C LEU A 43 -21.31 18.05 22.03
N VAL A 44 -20.65 17.38 22.97
CA VAL A 44 -19.19 17.34 23.04
C VAL A 44 -18.69 16.55 21.81
N SER A 45 -17.72 17.11 21.09
CA SER A 45 -17.07 16.41 19.99
C SER A 45 -16.40 15.12 20.49
N GLN A 46 -16.45 14.09 19.67
CA GLN A 46 -15.85 12.80 19.97
C GLN A 46 -14.92 12.35 18.85
N ASP A 47 -13.83 11.71 19.26
CA ASP A 47 -12.85 11.12 18.37
C ASP A 47 -12.91 9.60 18.45
N PHE A 48 -13.00 8.97 17.31
CA PHE A 48 -12.99 7.52 17.17
C PHE A 48 -11.79 7.08 16.35
N TYR A 49 -11.07 6.08 16.83
CA TYR A 49 -9.94 5.46 16.13
C TYR A 49 -10.29 4.02 15.84
N LEU A 50 -10.28 3.67 14.56
CA LEU A 50 -10.73 2.36 14.08
C LEU A 50 -9.65 1.76 13.18
N THR A 51 -9.47 0.45 13.26
CA THR A 51 -8.69 -0.33 12.29
C THR A 51 -9.63 -1.06 11.36
N LEU A 52 -9.47 -0.86 10.06
CA LEU A 52 -10.29 -1.51 9.05
C LEU A 52 -9.46 -2.59 8.34
N HIS A 53 -9.64 -3.85 8.74
CA HIS A 53 -8.93 -4.96 8.11
C HIS A 53 -9.51 -5.33 6.75
N ARG A 54 -10.82 -5.20 6.58
CA ARG A 54 -11.51 -5.43 5.31
C ARG A 54 -12.82 -4.66 5.28
N LEU A 55 -13.30 -4.38 4.07
CA LEU A 55 -14.65 -3.88 3.87
C LEU A 55 -15.60 -5.06 3.69
N GLY A 56 -16.74 -5.02 4.36
CA GLY A 56 -17.90 -5.89 4.10
C GLY A 56 -18.67 -5.43 2.87
N PRO A 57 -19.80 -6.10 2.56
CA PRO A 57 -20.74 -5.60 1.57
C PRO A 57 -21.18 -4.17 1.91
N ALA A 58 -21.31 -3.32 0.87
CA ALA A 58 -21.78 -1.97 1.09
C ALA A 58 -23.19 -1.98 1.69
N PHE A 59 -23.42 -1.17 2.72
CA PHE A 59 -24.75 -0.97 3.26
C PHE A 59 -25.53 -0.09 2.28
N THR A 60 -26.59 -0.65 1.70
CA THR A 60 -27.37 0.01 0.63
C THR A 60 -28.80 0.38 1.08
N ALA A 61 -29.21 -0.07 2.25
CA ALA A 61 -30.59 0.09 2.73
C ALA A 61 -30.77 1.44 3.47
N PHE A 62 -30.45 2.55 2.78
CA PHE A 62 -30.76 3.89 3.30
C PHE A 62 -31.43 4.75 2.22
N PRO A 63 -32.28 5.73 2.59
CA PRO A 63 -32.98 6.56 1.65
C PRO A 63 -31.99 7.37 0.77
N GLY A 64 -32.22 7.40 -0.54
CA GLY A 64 -31.39 8.16 -1.48
C GLY A 64 -30.04 7.51 -1.84
N TYR A 65 -29.80 6.24 -1.46
CA TYR A 65 -28.61 5.55 -1.89
C TYR A 65 -28.52 5.44 -3.41
N GLN A 66 -27.42 5.90 -3.97
CA GLN A 66 -27.04 5.65 -5.35
C GLN A 66 -25.79 4.78 -5.35
N ALA A 67 -25.86 3.64 -6.04
CA ALA A 67 -24.72 2.74 -6.13
C ALA A 67 -23.50 3.46 -6.73
N ILE A 68 -22.41 3.45 -5.99
CA ILE A 68 -21.12 3.95 -6.46
C ILE A 68 -20.30 2.72 -6.84
N ALA A 69 -19.75 2.72 -8.06
CA ALA A 69 -18.78 1.71 -8.44
C ALA A 69 -17.58 1.81 -7.48
N LYS A 70 -17.48 0.85 -6.57
CA LYS A 70 -16.30 0.70 -5.73
C LYS A 70 -15.28 -0.11 -6.50
N ILE A 71 -14.05 0.37 -6.50
CA ILE A 71 -12.91 -0.44 -6.88
C ILE A 71 -12.70 -1.41 -5.72
N LEU A 72 -13.15 -2.65 -5.91
CA LEU A 72 -12.95 -3.69 -4.89
C LEU A 72 -11.50 -4.17 -4.94
N PRO A 73 -10.86 -4.41 -3.77
CA PRO A 73 -9.59 -5.11 -3.73
C PRO A 73 -9.74 -6.45 -4.46
N GLY A 74 -8.87 -6.73 -5.44
CA GLY A 74 -8.90 -7.97 -6.23
C GLY A 74 -9.42 -7.85 -7.66
N GLN A 75 -9.97 -6.72 -8.10
CA GLN A 75 -9.99 -6.42 -9.52
C GLN A 75 -8.60 -5.91 -9.92
N PRO A 76 -8.08 -6.24 -11.12
CA PRO A 76 -6.86 -5.62 -11.59
C PRO A 76 -7.13 -4.12 -11.69
N VAL A 77 -6.85 -3.41 -10.61
CA VAL A 77 -6.81 -1.97 -10.66
C VAL A 77 -5.65 -1.68 -11.57
N SER A 78 -5.95 -1.17 -12.74
CA SER A 78 -4.99 -0.35 -13.46
C SER A 78 -4.19 0.40 -12.39
N THR A 79 -2.90 0.14 -12.32
CA THR A 79 -1.92 0.83 -11.48
C THR A 79 -2.46 2.17 -11.02
N ALA A 80 -2.54 2.39 -9.72
CA ALA A 80 -3.02 3.68 -9.17
C ALA A 80 -2.44 4.78 -10.06
N PRO A 81 -3.24 5.73 -10.57
CA PRO A 81 -2.74 6.69 -11.54
C PRO A 81 -1.53 7.38 -10.91
N GLY A 82 -0.34 7.06 -11.38
CA GLY A 82 0.88 7.68 -10.90
C GLY A 82 2.00 6.76 -10.42
N ILE A 83 1.79 5.47 -10.11
CA ILE A 83 2.91 4.59 -9.75
C ILE A 83 3.67 4.21 -11.01
N LEU A 84 4.94 4.61 -11.08
CA LEU A 84 5.82 4.27 -12.19
C LEU A 84 6.28 2.80 -12.09
N PRO A 85 6.41 2.10 -13.23
CA PRO A 85 7.02 0.78 -13.22
C PRO A 85 8.47 0.87 -12.74
N SER A 86 8.92 -0.15 -12.00
CA SER A 86 10.33 -0.25 -11.67
C SER A 86 11.18 -0.40 -12.95
N PRO A 87 12.35 0.26 -13.05
CA PRO A 87 13.23 0.08 -14.18
C PRO A 87 13.68 -1.37 -14.37
N TYR A 88 13.61 -2.17 -13.32
CA TYR A 88 13.97 -3.58 -13.31
C TYR A 88 12.85 -4.51 -13.82
N GLU A 89 11.65 -4.01 -14.11
CA GLU A 89 10.58 -4.82 -14.73
C GLU A 89 10.89 -5.16 -16.19
N LYS A 90 11.79 -4.40 -16.80
CA LYS A 90 12.31 -4.64 -18.15
C LYS A 90 13.74 -5.14 -18.02
N GLY A 91 13.98 -6.40 -18.32
CA GLY A 91 15.33 -6.97 -18.20
C GLY A 91 15.41 -8.38 -18.78
N THR A 92 16.62 -8.94 -18.78
CA THR A 92 16.86 -10.31 -19.20
C THR A 92 16.41 -11.26 -18.09
N ALA A 93 15.58 -12.23 -18.44
CA ALA A 93 15.14 -13.26 -17.49
C ALA A 93 16.34 -14.08 -17.00
N GLY A 94 16.35 -14.33 -15.69
CA GLY A 94 17.35 -15.13 -15.01
C GLY A 94 16.71 -16.24 -14.17
N ARG A 95 17.46 -16.80 -13.22
CA ARG A 95 16.95 -17.82 -12.30
C ARG A 95 15.73 -17.27 -11.52
N PRO A 96 14.61 -17.98 -11.52
CA PRO A 96 13.41 -17.50 -10.84
C PRO A 96 13.56 -17.56 -9.32
N ILE A 97 13.11 -16.51 -8.64
CA ILE A 97 12.95 -16.42 -7.20
C ILE A 97 11.53 -15.94 -6.93
N LYS A 98 10.87 -16.54 -5.96
CA LYS A 98 9.56 -16.11 -5.48
C LYS A 98 9.69 -15.57 -4.07
N LEU A 99 9.10 -14.41 -3.82
CA LEU A 99 9.13 -13.73 -2.53
C LEU A 99 7.73 -13.27 -2.16
N GLN A 100 7.37 -13.46 -0.89
CA GLN A 100 6.07 -13.06 -0.35
C GLN A 100 6.25 -12.37 1.00
N PRO A 101 5.47 -11.33 1.32
CA PRO A 101 5.40 -10.81 2.67
C PRO A 101 4.69 -11.80 3.60
N THR A 102 4.99 -11.66 4.88
CA THR A 102 4.28 -12.35 5.98
C THR A 102 3.82 -11.31 7.00
N ALA A 103 2.96 -11.71 7.92
CA ALA A 103 2.52 -10.84 8.99
C ALA A 103 3.70 -10.16 9.72
N GLY A 104 3.53 -8.87 10.06
CA GLY A 104 4.53 -8.10 10.77
C GLY A 104 5.61 -7.48 9.87
N LEU A 105 5.30 -7.21 8.59
CA LEU A 105 6.21 -6.57 7.64
C LEU A 105 7.51 -7.36 7.40
N GLN A 106 7.44 -8.67 7.45
CA GLN A 106 8.56 -9.57 7.18
C GLN A 106 8.36 -10.29 5.85
N PHE A 107 9.40 -10.92 5.37
CA PHE A 107 9.34 -11.82 4.21
C PHE A 107 9.34 -13.28 4.64
N ALA A 108 8.62 -14.12 3.90
CA ALA A 108 8.60 -15.57 4.12
C ALA A 108 10.01 -16.16 3.99
N GLN A 109 10.75 -15.71 2.99
CA GLN A 109 12.16 -16.06 2.79
C GLN A 109 13.04 -15.00 3.47
N LYS A 110 13.75 -15.40 4.51
CA LYS A 110 14.67 -14.52 5.25
C LYS A 110 16.02 -14.34 4.56
N GLU A 111 16.37 -15.29 3.71
CA GLU A 111 17.64 -15.32 2.99
C GLU A 111 17.42 -15.69 1.54
N LEU A 112 18.09 -15.00 0.65
CA LEU A 112 18.14 -15.28 -0.78
C LEU A 112 19.58 -15.54 -1.17
N HIS A 113 19.86 -16.69 -1.76
CA HIS A 113 21.21 -17.06 -2.18
C HIS A 113 21.35 -16.90 -3.69
N ALA A 114 22.41 -16.27 -4.13
CA ALA A 114 22.78 -16.09 -5.52
C ALA A 114 24.30 -16.13 -5.68
N LYS A 115 24.76 -16.49 -6.87
CA LYS A 115 26.17 -16.32 -7.24
C LYS A 115 26.40 -14.88 -7.67
N SER A 116 27.59 -14.36 -7.38
CA SER A 116 28.00 -13.05 -7.89
C SER A 116 27.79 -12.94 -9.41
N GLY A 117 27.13 -11.90 -9.84
CA GLY A 117 26.81 -11.70 -11.26
C GLY A 117 25.70 -12.57 -11.85
N GLU A 118 25.06 -13.42 -11.07
CA GLU A 118 23.95 -14.25 -11.53
C GLU A 118 22.74 -13.40 -11.92
N LEU A 119 22.13 -13.69 -13.08
CA LEU A 119 20.86 -13.07 -13.48
C LEU A 119 19.70 -13.71 -12.73
N LEU A 120 18.88 -12.89 -12.11
CA LEU A 120 17.74 -13.26 -11.28
C LEU A 120 16.44 -12.67 -11.81
N SER A 121 15.37 -13.43 -11.72
CA SER A 121 14.00 -12.98 -11.94
C SER A 121 13.23 -13.14 -10.64
N LEU A 122 13.04 -12.04 -9.90
CA LEU A 122 12.33 -12.03 -8.63
C LEU A 122 10.86 -11.68 -8.87
N THR A 123 9.99 -12.63 -8.58
CA THR A 123 8.54 -12.40 -8.54
C THR A 123 8.13 -12.13 -7.10
N PHE A 124 7.72 -10.90 -6.86
CA PHE A 124 7.16 -10.46 -5.59
C PHE A 124 5.64 -10.57 -5.65
N GLU A 125 5.07 -11.44 -4.82
CA GLU A 125 3.62 -11.63 -4.70
C GLU A 125 3.13 -11.07 -3.37
N ASN A 126 2.36 -10.00 -3.44
CA ASN A 126 1.79 -9.40 -2.25
C ASN A 126 0.48 -10.10 -1.85
N ASN A 127 0.56 -11.02 -0.92
CA ASN A 127 -0.58 -11.71 -0.31
C ASN A 127 -1.03 -11.10 1.01
N ASP A 128 -0.51 -9.92 1.36
CA ASP A 128 -0.93 -9.14 2.53
C ASP A 128 -2.11 -8.21 2.18
N LEU A 129 -2.62 -7.50 3.18
CA LEU A 129 -3.78 -6.60 3.07
C LEU A 129 -3.40 -5.15 2.73
N ILE A 130 -2.12 -4.82 2.74
CA ILE A 130 -1.59 -3.49 2.44
C ILE A 130 -0.59 -3.55 1.27
N PRO A 131 -0.41 -2.44 0.54
CA PRO A 131 0.61 -2.38 -0.49
C PRO A 131 2.02 -2.55 0.08
N HIS A 132 2.85 -3.30 -0.64
CA HIS A 132 4.25 -3.53 -0.29
C HIS A 132 5.17 -3.36 -1.50
N ASN A 133 6.40 -2.99 -1.25
CA ASN A 133 7.49 -3.12 -2.20
C ASN A 133 8.63 -3.95 -1.59
N TRP A 134 9.57 -4.34 -2.42
CA TRP A 134 10.82 -4.96 -2.01
C TRP A 134 11.99 -4.14 -2.52
N VAL A 135 12.99 -3.94 -1.68
CA VAL A 135 14.18 -3.15 -2.01
C VAL A 135 15.44 -3.93 -1.64
N LEU A 136 16.37 -4.02 -2.58
CA LEU A 136 17.72 -4.55 -2.36
C LEU A 136 18.68 -3.37 -2.23
N GLY A 137 19.29 -3.26 -1.07
CA GLY A 137 20.34 -2.26 -0.79
C GLY A 137 21.73 -2.90 -0.68
N LYS A 138 22.76 -2.08 -0.79
CA LYS A 138 24.13 -2.48 -0.46
C LYS A 138 24.23 -2.85 1.03
N THR A 139 25.16 -3.73 1.35
CA THR A 139 25.44 -4.12 2.73
C THR A 139 25.68 -2.89 3.61
N GLY A 140 25.04 -2.86 4.78
CA GLY A 140 25.20 -1.79 5.78
C GLY A 140 24.45 -0.48 5.45
N THR A 141 23.61 -0.44 4.43
CA THR A 141 22.88 0.79 4.03
C THR A 141 21.39 0.80 4.42
N LEU A 142 20.94 -0.19 5.16
CA LEU A 142 19.53 -0.34 5.53
C LEU A 142 18.98 0.90 6.24
N GLU A 143 19.65 1.39 7.26
CA GLU A 143 19.22 2.59 8.00
C GLU A 143 19.12 3.82 7.09
N LYS A 144 20.14 4.05 6.25
CA LYS A 144 20.15 5.17 5.31
C LYS A 144 18.97 5.11 4.34
N ILE A 145 18.68 3.93 3.78
CA ILE A 145 17.58 3.73 2.84
C ILE A 145 16.23 3.95 3.56
N SER A 146 16.06 3.39 4.76
CA SER A 146 14.85 3.55 5.57
C SER A 146 14.60 5.02 5.94
N ASP A 147 15.61 5.72 6.45
CA ASP A 147 15.50 7.14 6.80
C ASP A 147 15.09 8.02 5.61
N LEU A 148 15.63 7.74 4.43
CA LEU A 148 15.29 8.50 3.23
C LEU A 148 13.87 8.15 2.74
N ALA A 149 13.45 6.89 2.83
CA ALA A 149 12.08 6.47 2.51
C ALA A 149 11.08 7.15 3.46
N ASP A 150 11.34 7.15 4.77
CA ASP A 150 10.48 7.79 5.76
C ASP A 150 10.37 9.30 5.55
N ARG A 151 11.47 9.98 5.25
CA ARG A 151 11.46 11.41 4.91
C ARG A 151 10.67 11.70 3.63
N SER A 152 10.67 10.77 2.68
CA SER A 152 9.94 10.93 1.43
C SER A 152 8.43 10.86 1.57
N LEU A 153 7.90 10.35 2.70
CA LEU A 153 6.46 10.27 2.95
C LEU A 153 5.75 11.63 2.90
N ALA A 154 6.49 12.71 3.11
CA ALA A 154 5.99 14.08 3.00
C ALA A 154 6.04 14.62 1.54
N ASP A 155 6.69 13.93 0.62
CA ASP A 155 6.81 14.33 -0.78
C ASP A 155 5.63 13.80 -1.60
N PRO A 156 4.83 14.67 -2.24
CA PRO A 156 3.74 14.25 -3.12
C PRO A 156 4.17 13.34 -4.29
N GLY A 157 5.44 13.41 -4.70
CA GLY A 157 6.00 12.59 -5.75
C GLY A 157 6.46 11.19 -5.32
N ALA A 158 6.61 10.95 -4.02
CA ALA A 158 7.19 9.71 -3.49
C ALA A 158 6.35 8.46 -3.82
N LEU A 159 5.02 8.58 -3.82
CA LEU A 159 4.14 7.49 -4.21
C LEU A 159 4.42 7.01 -5.64
N SER A 160 4.64 7.91 -6.58
CA SER A 160 4.94 7.56 -7.97
C SER A 160 6.24 6.76 -8.10
N GLN A 161 7.17 6.95 -7.19
CA GLN A 161 8.45 6.25 -7.09
C GLN A 161 8.42 5.09 -6.09
N SER A 162 7.21 4.67 -5.66
CA SER A 162 7.03 3.57 -4.72
C SER A 162 7.74 3.77 -3.38
N TYR A 163 7.96 5.03 -2.96
CA TYR A 163 8.71 5.43 -1.77
C TYR A 163 10.15 4.92 -1.74
N VAL A 164 10.73 4.59 -2.89
CA VAL A 164 12.10 4.08 -3.00
C VAL A 164 13.07 5.24 -3.25
N PRO A 165 14.05 5.47 -2.36
CA PRO A 165 15.05 6.51 -2.55
C PRO A 165 15.89 6.27 -3.81
N GLN A 166 16.06 7.30 -4.62
CA GLN A 166 16.86 7.24 -5.85
C GLN A 166 18.33 7.50 -5.53
N ILE A 167 18.97 6.53 -4.90
CA ILE A 167 20.39 6.61 -4.48
C ILE A 167 21.19 5.40 -4.97
N PRO A 168 22.51 5.52 -5.13
CA PRO A 168 23.38 4.45 -5.66
C PRO A 168 23.47 3.20 -4.74
N GLU A 169 23.02 3.32 -3.52
CA GLU A 169 22.95 2.22 -2.57
C GLU A 169 21.76 1.29 -2.80
N VAL A 170 20.73 1.73 -3.51
CA VAL A 170 19.61 0.89 -3.94
C VAL A 170 20.02 0.16 -5.21
N LEU A 171 20.12 -1.16 -5.14
CA LEU A 171 20.61 -2.02 -6.22
C LEU A 171 19.50 -2.57 -7.10
N ALA A 172 18.34 -2.87 -6.52
CA ALA A 172 17.13 -3.27 -7.23
C ALA A 172 15.90 -3.05 -6.35
N PHE A 173 14.74 -2.87 -6.97
CA PHE A 173 13.48 -2.72 -6.23
C PHE A 173 12.28 -3.08 -7.10
N THR A 174 11.19 -3.48 -6.45
CA THR A 174 9.88 -3.59 -7.08
C THR A 174 9.14 -2.27 -6.94
N ARG A 175 8.23 -1.98 -7.87
CA ARG A 175 7.23 -0.96 -7.59
C ARG A 175 6.39 -1.36 -6.37
N LEU A 176 5.63 -0.41 -5.85
CA LEU A 176 4.60 -0.70 -4.85
C LEU A 176 3.56 -1.64 -5.48
N VAL A 177 3.32 -2.76 -4.84
CA VAL A 177 2.43 -3.84 -5.29
C VAL A 177 1.23 -3.89 -4.38
N ASP A 178 0.05 -3.73 -4.96
CA ASP A 178 -1.21 -3.77 -4.23
C ASP A 178 -1.51 -5.18 -3.67
N PRO A 179 -2.39 -5.29 -2.66
CA PRO A 179 -2.86 -6.57 -2.14
C PRO A 179 -3.35 -7.51 -3.24
N ASN A 180 -2.95 -8.78 -3.16
CA ASN A 180 -3.28 -9.86 -4.11
C ASN A 180 -2.77 -9.63 -5.55
N HIS A 181 -1.76 -8.77 -5.71
CA HIS A 181 -1.08 -8.56 -6.98
C HIS A 181 0.37 -9.03 -6.91
N SER A 182 1.00 -9.12 -8.06
CA SER A 182 2.42 -9.46 -8.17
C SER A 182 3.12 -8.61 -9.21
N THR A 183 4.43 -8.52 -9.08
CA THR A 183 5.31 -7.97 -10.11
C THR A 183 6.57 -8.80 -10.21
N THR A 184 7.20 -8.80 -11.37
CA THR A 184 8.48 -9.47 -11.59
C THR A 184 9.51 -8.46 -12.02
N ILE A 185 10.67 -8.51 -11.38
CA ILE A 185 11.84 -7.72 -11.72
C ILE A 185 13.00 -8.61 -12.11
N HIS A 186 13.88 -8.09 -12.94
CA HIS A 186 15.07 -8.77 -13.44
C HIS A 186 16.30 -7.96 -13.07
N PHE A 187 17.24 -8.56 -12.39
CA PHE A 187 18.46 -7.88 -11.97
C PHE A 187 19.63 -8.88 -11.87
N GLN A 188 20.81 -8.33 -11.84
CA GLN A 188 22.02 -9.09 -11.63
C GLN A 188 22.41 -9.06 -10.15
N ALA A 189 22.71 -10.22 -9.56
CA ALA A 189 23.21 -10.27 -8.20
C ALA A 189 24.50 -9.43 -8.08
N PRO A 190 24.64 -8.62 -7.02
CA PRO A 190 25.80 -7.77 -6.88
C PRO A 190 27.09 -8.60 -6.80
N PRO A 191 28.25 -8.05 -7.21
CA PRO A 191 29.54 -8.63 -6.90
C PRO A 191 29.74 -8.64 -5.36
N GLU A 192 30.52 -9.59 -4.88
CA GLU A 192 30.94 -9.66 -3.49
C GLU A 192 31.74 -8.42 -3.07
#